data_671e6e9f4be7ad64509ace3810e0cb8a
#
_entry.id   671e6e9f4be7ad64509ace3810e0cb8a
#
_cell.length_a   1.000
_cell.length_b   1.000
_cell.length_c   1.000
_cell.angle_alpha   90.00
_cell.angle_beta   90.00
_cell.angle_gamma   90.00
#
_symmetry.space_group_name_H-M   'P 1'
#
loop_
_entity.id
_entity.type
_entity.pdbx_description
1 polymer ?
#
loop_
_entity_poly.entity_id
_entity_poly.type
_entity_poly.pdbx_seq_one_letter_code
_entity_poly.pdbx_strand_id
1 'polypeptide(L)'
;MPIRIPDALPAAAQLESENIFVMTEYRALHQDIRPLRVLILNLMPTKIATETQIMRKLSNTPLQVEVDLLRTKTHEATHVSAGHLETFYRTFDDIRDIHYDGLIITGAPVEQMPFEEVDYWPELCQIMDWSTTHVHSTLHICWGAQAGLYHHYGIQKHDLPAKASGCLLYTSPSPRDMRR
;
A
#
# COMPACT_ATOMS: atom_id res chain seq x y z
N MET A 1 -4.26 19.57 -2.27
CA MET A 1 -5.37 19.09 -3.10
C MET A 1 -5.69 17.68 -2.66
N PRO A 2 -6.94 17.24 -2.72
CA PRO A 2 -7.37 15.98 -2.13
C PRO A 2 -7.01 14.76 -3.00
N ILE A 3 -7.08 13.59 -2.37
CA ILE A 3 -7.05 12.28 -3.04
C ILE A 3 -8.20 12.17 -4.06
N ARG A 4 -7.91 11.68 -5.24
CA ARG A 4 -8.92 11.23 -6.20
C ARG A 4 -9.26 9.77 -5.93
N ILE A 5 -10.53 9.49 -5.69
CA ILE A 5 -11.05 8.15 -5.42
C ILE A 5 -12.33 7.90 -6.22
N PRO A 6 -12.68 6.64 -6.53
CA PRO A 6 -13.95 6.30 -7.15
C PRO A 6 -15.14 6.83 -6.35
N ASP A 7 -16.14 7.40 -7.02
CA ASP A 7 -17.30 8.02 -6.37
C ASP A 7 -18.03 7.04 -5.42
N ALA A 8 -18.08 5.75 -5.79
CA ALA A 8 -18.79 4.71 -5.04
C ALA A 8 -17.93 4.01 -3.95
N LEU A 9 -16.68 4.41 -3.74
CA LEU A 9 -15.81 3.77 -2.74
C LEU A 9 -16.30 4.09 -1.32
N PRO A 10 -16.53 3.08 -0.43
CA PRO A 10 -17.00 3.33 0.94
C PRO A 10 -16.13 4.29 1.75
N ALA A 11 -14.83 4.32 1.49
CA ALA A 11 -13.90 5.24 2.12
C ALA A 11 -14.23 6.72 1.84
N ALA A 12 -14.87 7.05 0.71
CA ALA A 12 -15.26 8.41 0.38
C ALA A 12 -16.21 8.99 1.43
N ALA A 13 -17.32 8.31 1.71
CA ALA A 13 -18.30 8.73 2.68
C ALA A 13 -17.72 8.83 4.11
N GLN A 14 -16.85 7.90 4.48
CA GLN A 14 -16.18 7.90 5.77
C GLN A 14 -15.29 9.14 5.94
N LEU A 15 -14.46 9.43 4.94
CA LEU A 15 -13.53 10.57 4.98
C LEU A 15 -14.27 11.92 4.95
N GLU A 16 -15.33 12.03 4.16
CA GLU A 16 -16.19 13.22 4.15
C GLU A 16 -16.86 13.46 5.52
N SER A 17 -17.32 12.41 6.19
CA SER A 17 -17.88 12.51 7.55
C SER A 17 -16.87 13.01 8.58
N GLU A 18 -15.59 12.81 8.34
CA GLU A 18 -14.46 13.27 9.17
C GLU A 18 -13.97 14.68 8.76
N ASN A 19 -14.68 15.39 7.88
CA ASN A 19 -14.27 16.67 7.28
C ASN A 19 -12.93 16.61 6.55
N ILE A 20 -12.54 15.44 6.03
CA ILE A 20 -11.39 15.27 5.17
C ILE A 20 -11.87 15.39 3.73
N PHE A 21 -11.39 16.42 3.04
CA PHE A 21 -11.79 16.65 1.67
C PHE A 21 -11.21 15.61 0.74
N VAL A 22 -12.07 14.89 0.03
CA VAL A 22 -11.71 13.94 -1.02
C VAL A 22 -12.18 14.45 -2.37
N MET A 23 -11.42 14.16 -3.41
CA MET A 23 -11.82 14.50 -4.77
C MET A 23 -12.36 13.25 -5.45
N THR A 24 -13.64 13.29 -5.80
CA THR A 24 -14.24 12.23 -6.59
C THR A 24 -13.80 12.31 -8.05
N GLU A 25 -13.92 11.20 -8.79
CA GLU A 25 -13.53 11.15 -10.20
C GLU A 25 -14.21 12.24 -11.03
N TYR A 26 -15.48 12.51 -10.79
CA TYR A 26 -16.24 13.53 -11.47
C TYR A 26 -15.63 14.94 -11.30
N ARG A 27 -15.16 15.28 -10.10
CA ARG A 27 -14.55 16.59 -9.82
C ARG A 27 -13.12 16.69 -10.40
N ALA A 28 -12.39 15.60 -10.43
CA ALA A 28 -11.01 15.57 -10.90
C ALA A 28 -10.86 15.79 -12.42
N LEU A 29 -11.88 15.40 -13.19
CA LEU A 29 -11.90 15.56 -14.65
C LEU A 29 -11.83 17.02 -15.14
N HIS A 30 -11.98 17.99 -14.26
CA HIS A 30 -11.98 19.41 -14.59
C HIS A 30 -10.70 20.15 -14.14
N GLN A 31 -9.64 19.44 -13.77
CA GLN A 31 -8.38 20.03 -13.32
C GLN A 31 -7.21 19.67 -14.24
N ASP A 32 -6.50 20.69 -14.69
CA ASP A 32 -5.40 20.60 -15.66
C ASP A 32 -4.03 20.29 -15.03
N ILE A 33 -4.00 19.50 -13.93
CA ILE A 33 -2.78 19.16 -13.19
C ILE A 33 -2.61 17.63 -13.22
N ARG A 34 -1.43 17.16 -13.65
CA ARG A 34 -1.08 15.73 -13.58
C ARG A 34 -1.13 15.25 -12.13
N PRO A 35 -2.01 14.33 -11.77
CA PRO A 35 -2.04 13.74 -10.42
C PRO A 35 -0.84 12.80 -10.21
N LEU A 36 -0.45 12.64 -8.95
CA LEU A 36 0.42 11.54 -8.54
C LEU A 36 -0.39 10.24 -8.54
N ARG A 37 0.13 9.21 -9.18
CA ARG A 37 -0.50 7.89 -9.21
C ARG A 37 0.11 6.99 -8.15
N VAL A 38 -0.70 6.58 -7.17
CA VAL A 38 -0.28 5.72 -6.07
C VAL A 38 -1.04 4.40 -6.13
N LEU A 39 -0.28 3.30 -6.17
CA LEU A 39 -0.81 1.95 -6.09
C LEU A 39 -0.76 1.46 -4.64
N ILE A 40 -1.81 0.83 -4.15
CA ILE A 40 -1.85 0.22 -2.81
C ILE A 40 -2.08 -1.27 -2.95
N LEU A 41 -1.04 -2.07 -2.70
CA LEU A 41 -1.17 -3.52 -2.52
C LEU A 41 -1.65 -3.79 -1.10
N ASN A 42 -2.95 -4.07 -0.96
CA ASN A 42 -3.59 -4.29 0.32
C ASN A 42 -3.65 -5.78 0.66
N LEU A 43 -2.72 -6.24 1.51
CA LEU A 43 -2.64 -7.64 1.98
C LEU A 43 -3.42 -7.87 3.29
N MET A 44 -3.98 -6.81 3.89
CA MET A 44 -4.73 -6.92 5.14
C MET A 44 -6.09 -7.61 4.94
N PRO A 45 -6.56 -8.42 5.89
CA PRO A 45 -7.88 -9.04 5.83
C PRO A 45 -9.01 -8.00 5.95
N THR A 46 -8.83 -6.96 6.77
CA THR A 46 -9.78 -5.85 6.96
C THR A 46 -9.55 -4.77 5.90
N LYS A 47 -9.81 -5.08 4.62
CA LYS A 47 -9.47 -4.21 3.49
C LYS A 47 -10.05 -2.81 3.59
N ILE A 48 -11.35 -2.67 3.82
CA ILE A 48 -12.06 -1.38 3.87
C ILE A 48 -11.48 -0.45 4.95
N ALA A 49 -11.22 -1.00 6.15
CA ALA A 49 -10.62 -0.20 7.23
C ALA A 49 -9.20 0.26 6.87
N THR A 50 -8.40 -0.62 6.27
CA THR A 50 -7.03 -0.31 5.84
C THR A 50 -7.03 0.73 4.73
N GLU A 51 -7.90 0.60 3.73
CA GLU A 51 -8.11 1.58 2.67
C GLU A 51 -8.38 2.97 3.25
N THR A 52 -9.37 3.06 4.15
CA THR A 52 -9.75 4.32 4.80
C THR A 52 -8.59 4.95 5.56
N GLN A 53 -7.83 4.15 6.31
CA GLN A 53 -6.68 4.63 7.08
C GLN A 53 -5.55 5.17 6.19
N ILE A 54 -5.22 4.47 5.11
CA ILE A 54 -4.17 4.90 4.19
C ILE A 54 -4.62 6.15 3.43
N MET A 55 -5.84 6.15 2.89
CA MET A 55 -6.40 7.28 2.15
C MET A 55 -6.50 8.54 3.02
N ARG A 56 -6.85 8.40 4.31
CA ARG A 56 -6.82 9.52 5.27
C ARG A 56 -5.43 10.16 5.39
N LYS A 57 -4.37 9.37 5.31
CA LYS A 57 -2.98 9.89 5.33
C LYS A 57 -2.59 10.52 4.00
N LEU A 58 -2.93 9.89 2.89
CA LEU A 58 -2.65 10.41 1.55
C LEU A 58 -3.41 11.69 1.24
N SER A 59 -4.61 11.89 1.80
CA SER A 59 -5.40 13.11 1.59
C SER A 59 -4.81 14.36 2.26
N ASN A 60 -3.87 14.19 3.19
CA ASN A 60 -3.22 15.31 3.88
C ASN A 60 -2.02 15.86 3.07
N THR A 61 -2.25 16.16 1.81
CA THR A 61 -1.26 16.75 0.89
C THR A 61 -1.91 17.80 -0.01
N PRO A 62 -1.18 18.85 -0.41
CA PRO A 62 -1.66 19.80 -1.41
C PRO A 62 -1.65 19.23 -2.84
N LEU A 63 -1.06 18.06 -3.06
CA LEU A 63 -0.96 17.44 -4.38
C LEU A 63 -2.20 16.60 -4.66
N GLN A 64 -2.63 16.56 -5.92
CA GLN A 64 -3.66 15.63 -6.37
C GLN A 64 -3.08 14.23 -6.44
N VAL A 65 -3.76 13.26 -5.82
CA VAL A 65 -3.35 11.85 -5.78
C VAL A 65 -4.47 10.98 -6.35
N GLU A 66 -4.14 10.18 -7.34
CA GLU A 66 -4.98 9.07 -7.83
C GLU A 66 -4.52 7.79 -7.14
N VAL A 67 -5.48 7.02 -6.63
CA VAL A 67 -5.21 5.76 -5.93
C VAL A 67 -5.82 4.60 -6.67
N ASP A 68 -4.98 3.65 -7.05
CA ASP A 68 -5.39 2.33 -7.53
C ASP A 68 -5.19 1.31 -6.40
N LEU A 69 -6.16 0.41 -6.23
CA LEU A 69 -6.09 -0.67 -5.24
C LEU A 69 -5.70 -1.98 -5.96
N LEU A 70 -4.71 -2.67 -5.41
CA LEU A 70 -4.20 -3.94 -5.94
C LEU A 70 -4.46 -5.07 -4.94
N ARG A 71 -4.91 -6.21 -5.45
CA ARG A 71 -5.02 -7.47 -4.71
C ARG A 71 -4.21 -8.57 -5.37
N THR A 72 -3.81 -9.55 -4.60
CA THR A 72 -3.28 -10.80 -5.13
C THR A 72 -4.41 -11.66 -5.68
N LYS A 73 -4.16 -12.38 -6.77
CA LYS A 73 -5.11 -13.33 -7.37
C LYS A 73 -5.17 -14.64 -6.60
N THR A 74 -4.02 -15.04 -6.08
CA THR A 74 -3.82 -16.36 -5.45
C THR A 74 -4.44 -16.48 -4.07
N HIS A 75 -4.85 -15.34 -3.46
CA HIS A 75 -5.45 -15.34 -2.13
C HIS A 75 -6.89 -14.82 -2.16
N GLU A 76 -7.84 -15.66 -1.71
CA GLU A 76 -9.23 -15.25 -1.53
C GLU A 76 -9.43 -14.54 -0.19
N ALA A 77 -9.84 -13.28 -0.24
CA ALA A 77 -10.12 -12.50 0.95
C ALA A 77 -11.42 -12.95 1.62
N THR A 78 -11.32 -13.49 2.83
CA THR A 78 -12.46 -14.06 3.58
C THR A 78 -13.37 -13.03 4.25
N HIS A 79 -12.93 -11.79 4.42
CA HIS A 79 -13.62 -10.75 5.21
C HIS A 79 -14.16 -9.57 4.38
N VAL A 80 -14.20 -9.70 3.07
CA VAL A 80 -14.70 -8.64 2.16
C VAL A 80 -15.60 -9.28 1.12
N SER A 81 -16.69 -8.60 0.74
CA SER A 81 -17.57 -9.10 -0.31
C SER A 81 -16.83 -9.18 -1.65
N ALA A 82 -17.08 -10.24 -2.40
CA ALA A 82 -16.51 -10.41 -3.74
C ALA A 82 -16.80 -9.19 -4.64
N GLY A 83 -18.00 -8.61 -4.55
CA GLY A 83 -18.39 -7.43 -5.31
C GLY A 83 -17.53 -6.19 -5.02
N HIS A 84 -17.07 -5.97 -3.77
CA HIS A 84 -16.16 -4.87 -3.45
C HIS A 84 -14.81 -5.07 -4.12
N LEU A 85 -14.26 -6.28 -4.07
CA LEU A 85 -12.99 -6.62 -4.69
C LEU A 85 -13.04 -6.49 -6.22
N GLU A 86 -14.08 -6.98 -6.85
CA GLU A 86 -14.25 -6.91 -8.30
C GLU A 86 -14.43 -5.47 -8.80
N THR A 87 -15.10 -4.63 -8.00
CA THR A 87 -15.39 -3.25 -8.39
C THR A 87 -14.20 -2.32 -8.22
N PHE A 88 -13.43 -2.45 -7.13
CA PHE A 88 -12.44 -1.46 -6.75
C PHE A 88 -11.00 -1.94 -6.82
N TYR A 89 -10.76 -3.26 -6.86
CA TYR A 89 -9.42 -3.81 -6.90
C TYR A 89 -9.02 -4.29 -8.29
N ARG A 90 -7.79 -3.98 -8.65
CA ARG A 90 -7.11 -4.50 -9.83
C ARG A 90 -6.29 -5.72 -9.48
N THR A 91 -5.98 -6.53 -10.48
CA THR A 91 -4.99 -7.61 -10.38
C THR A 91 -3.67 -7.16 -10.97
N PHE A 92 -2.59 -7.92 -10.73
CA PHE A 92 -1.29 -7.59 -11.28
C PHE A 92 -1.27 -7.53 -12.82
N ASP A 93 -2.05 -8.41 -13.49
CA ASP A 93 -2.15 -8.39 -14.95
C ASP A 93 -2.75 -7.09 -15.49
N ASP A 94 -3.62 -6.44 -14.74
CA ASP A 94 -4.29 -5.20 -15.15
C ASP A 94 -3.36 -3.97 -15.07
N ILE A 95 -2.26 -4.08 -14.31
CA ILE A 95 -1.41 -2.92 -14.00
C ILE A 95 0.03 -3.08 -14.50
N ARG A 96 0.42 -4.23 -15.04
CA ARG A 96 1.81 -4.56 -15.38
C ARG A 96 2.49 -3.57 -16.31
N ASP A 97 1.74 -2.94 -17.22
CA ASP A 97 2.26 -1.98 -18.21
C ASP A 97 2.09 -0.52 -17.75
N ILE A 98 1.64 -0.31 -16.52
CA ILE A 98 1.36 1.02 -15.98
C ILE A 98 2.53 1.45 -15.07
N HIS A 99 2.89 2.74 -15.16
CA HIS A 99 3.86 3.34 -14.26
C HIS A 99 3.16 4.12 -13.15
N TYR A 100 3.71 4.03 -11.93
CA TYR A 100 3.21 4.70 -10.74
C TYR A 100 4.29 5.58 -10.11
N ASP A 101 3.86 6.66 -9.48
CA ASP A 101 4.75 7.52 -8.68
C ASP A 101 5.03 6.90 -7.31
N GLY A 102 4.09 6.13 -6.78
CA GLY A 102 4.24 5.43 -5.50
C GLY A 102 3.55 4.08 -5.45
N LEU A 103 4.13 3.15 -4.69
CA LEU A 103 3.52 1.88 -4.31
C LEU A 103 3.54 1.75 -2.78
N ILE A 104 2.42 1.39 -2.18
CA ILE A 104 2.33 1.05 -0.77
C ILE A 104 2.00 -0.44 -0.65
N ILE A 105 2.90 -1.20 -0.04
CA ILE A 105 2.68 -2.62 0.30
C ILE A 105 2.35 -2.70 1.79
N THR A 106 1.14 -3.14 2.12
CA THR A 106 0.67 -3.21 3.51
C THR A 106 1.27 -4.40 4.25
N GLY A 107 1.05 -4.46 5.56
CA GLY A 107 1.27 -5.66 6.33
C GLY A 107 0.27 -6.76 6.00
N ALA A 108 0.54 -7.96 6.53
CA ALA A 108 -0.34 -9.11 6.50
C ALA A 108 -0.21 -9.89 7.82
N PRO A 109 -1.26 -10.56 8.31
CA PRO A 109 -1.21 -11.30 9.59
C PRO A 109 -0.59 -12.70 9.39
N VAL A 110 0.57 -12.77 8.76
CA VAL A 110 1.33 -14.01 8.44
C VAL A 110 2.78 -13.94 8.95
N GLU A 111 3.02 -13.13 9.97
CA GLU A 111 4.35 -12.88 10.52
C GLU A 111 5.04 -14.13 11.08
N GLN A 112 4.26 -15.13 11.51
CA GLN A 112 4.80 -16.39 12.06
C GLN A 112 5.13 -17.43 10.98
N MET A 113 4.64 -17.23 9.73
CA MET A 113 4.88 -18.16 8.64
C MET A 113 6.20 -17.85 7.94
N PRO A 114 6.99 -18.87 7.51
CA PRO A 114 8.04 -18.68 6.52
C PRO A 114 7.49 -17.97 5.27
N PHE A 115 8.30 -17.14 4.62
CA PHE A 115 7.83 -16.37 3.47
C PHE A 115 7.35 -17.28 2.33
N GLU A 116 8.08 -18.36 2.08
CA GLU A 116 7.82 -19.31 0.99
C GLU A 116 6.53 -20.13 1.21
N GLU A 117 6.03 -20.22 2.43
CA GLU A 117 4.78 -20.92 2.76
C GLU A 117 3.53 -20.03 2.59
N VAL A 118 3.72 -18.73 2.34
CA VAL A 118 2.62 -17.80 2.09
C VAL A 118 2.10 -18.03 0.66
N ASP A 119 0.82 -18.32 0.52
CA ASP A 119 0.17 -18.71 -0.75
C ASP A 119 0.36 -17.71 -1.90
N TYR A 120 0.39 -16.41 -1.61
CA TYR A 120 0.63 -15.34 -2.59
C TYR A 120 2.10 -14.91 -2.69
N TRP A 121 3.05 -15.60 -2.04
CA TRP A 121 4.46 -15.22 -2.04
C TRP A 121 5.07 -15.07 -3.45
N PRO A 122 4.86 -16.04 -4.38
CA PRO A 122 5.40 -15.90 -5.74
C PRO A 122 4.88 -14.68 -6.48
N GLU A 123 3.58 -14.36 -6.33
CA GLU A 123 2.97 -13.18 -6.93
C GLU A 123 3.50 -11.89 -6.30
N LEU A 124 3.68 -11.87 -4.98
CA LEU A 124 4.27 -10.74 -4.26
C LEU A 124 5.70 -10.46 -4.72
N CYS A 125 6.52 -11.49 -4.91
CA CYS A 125 7.87 -11.36 -5.46
C CYS A 125 7.85 -10.71 -6.86
N GLN A 126 6.95 -11.16 -7.74
CA GLN A 126 6.80 -10.56 -9.08
C GLN A 126 6.41 -9.08 -9.00
N ILE A 127 5.51 -8.71 -8.09
CA ILE A 127 5.11 -7.31 -7.88
C ILE A 127 6.29 -6.48 -7.34
N MET A 128 7.08 -7.02 -6.41
CA MET A 128 8.26 -6.34 -5.88
C MET A 128 9.34 -6.13 -6.96
N ASP A 129 9.60 -7.13 -7.78
CA ASP A 129 10.54 -7.01 -8.91
C ASP A 129 10.06 -5.99 -9.94
N TRP A 130 8.80 -6.06 -10.33
CA TRP A 130 8.16 -5.10 -11.23
C TRP A 130 8.24 -3.67 -10.68
N SER A 131 8.08 -3.50 -9.38
CA SER A 131 8.11 -2.17 -8.75
C SER A 131 9.45 -1.47 -8.92
N THR A 132 10.55 -2.20 -9.07
CA THR A 132 11.89 -1.61 -9.27
C THR A 132 12.03 -0.82 -10.57
N THR A 133 11.21 -1.13 -11.58
CA THR A 133 11.26 -0.51 -12.90
C THR A 133 10.04 0.35 -13.24
N HIS A 134 8.90 0.09 -12.61
CA HIS A 134 7.61 0.74 -12.94
C HIS A 134 7.11 1.68 -11.85
N VAL A 135 7.76 1.73 -10.68
CA VAL A 135 7.36 2.58 -9.57
C VAL A 135 8.53 3.47 -9.15
N HIS A 136 8.27 4.76 -8.99
CA HIS A 136 9.32 5.69 -8.56
C HIS A 136 9.75 5.46 -7.11
N SER A 137 8.81 5.17 -6.21
CA SER A 137 9.08 4.98 -4.79
C SER A 137 8.13 3.96 -4.17
N THR A 138 8.66 3.01 -3.39
CA THR A 138 7.86 1.97 -2.71
C THR A 138 7.97 2.12 -1.20
N LEU A 139 6.80 2.15 -0.53
CA LEU A 139 6.69 2.12 0.92
C LEU A 139 6.21 0.74 1.37
N HIS A 140 7.02 0.07 2.15
CA HIS A 140 6.69 -1.21 2.75
C HIS A 140 6.29 -1.03 4.21
N ILE A 141 5.17 -1.64 4.64
CA ILE A 141 4.63 -1.49 6.01
C ILE A 141 4.62 -2.84 6.73
N CYS A 142 5.12 -2.88 7.97
CA CYS A 142 5.03 -4.02 8.87
C CYS A 142 5.60 -5.31 8.23
N TRP A 143 4.80 -6.38 8.10
CA TRP A 143 5.21 -7.62 7.44
C TRP A 143 5.64 -7.39 5.98
N GLY A 144 4.99 -6.48 5.26
CA GLY A 144 5.44 -6.09 3.92
C GLY A 144 6.87 -5.53 3.91
N ALA A 145 7.30 -4.83 4.97
CA ALA A 145 8.69 -4.39 5.09
C ALA A 145 9.66 -5.55 5.32
N GLN A 146 9.28 -6.54 6.13
CA GLN A 146 10.06 -7.77 6.32
C GLN A 146 10.18 -8.54 5.00
N ALA A 147 9.08 -8.66 4.24
CA ALA A 147 9.06 -9.31 2.94
C ALA A 147 9.98 -8.61 1.92
N GLY A 148 9.94 -7.27 1.87
CA GLY A 148 10.82 -6.48 1.00
C GLY A 148 12.29 -6.60 1.38
N LEU A 149 12.62 -6.58 2.66
CA LEU A 149 13.99 -6.79 3.15
C LEU A 149 14.50 -8.19 2.81
N TYR A 150 13.65 -9.20 2.95
CA TYR A 150 14.01 -10.57 2.59
C TYR A 150 14.20 -10.73 1.08
N HIS A 151 13.23 -10.28 0.28
CA HIS A 151 13.26 -10.45 -1.18
C HIS A 151 14.42 -9.71 -1.84
N HIS A 152 14.60 -8.42 -1.52
CA HIS A 152 15.59 -7.58 -2.20
C HIS A 152 17.02 -7.71 -1.64
N TYR A 153 17.15 -8.04 -0.35
CA TYR A 153 18.45 -8.02 0.34
C TYR A 153 18.82 -9.33 1.04
N GLY A 154 17.96 -10.36 1.02
CA GLY A 154 18.20 -11.63 1.68
C GLY A 154 18.21 -11.56 3.21
N ILE A 155 17.66 -10.48 3.80
CA ILE A 155 17.65 -10.29 5.25
C ILE A 155 16.55 -11.15 5.87
N GLN A 156 16.95 -12.15 6.66
CA GLN A 156 16.05 -13.08 7.34
C GLN A 156 15.32 -12.40 8.50
N LYS A 157 14.07 -12.78 8.72
CA LYS A 157 13.36 -12.47 9.97
C LYS A 157 13.74 -13.46 11.07
N HIS A 158 13.79 -12.98 12.29
CA HIS A 158 14.09 -13.79 13.47
C HIS A 158 13.11 -13.47 14.58
N ASP A 159 12.68 -14.51 15.29
CA ASP A 159 11.84 -14.34 16.47
C ASP A 159 12.65 -13.72 17.61
N LEU A 160 12.04 -12.76 18.30
CA LEU A 160 12.62 -12.20 19.51
C LEU A 160 12.19 -13.04 20.72
N PRO A 161 13.04 -13.19 21.75
CA PRO A 161 12.71 -13.96 22.96
C PRO A 161 11.54 -13.36 23.74
N ALA A 162 11.26 -12.07 23.53
CA ALA A 162 10.11 -11.36 24.08
C ALA A 162 9.70 -10.23 23.16
N LYS A 163 8.42 -9.83 23.21
CA LYS A 163 7.91 -8.70 22.44
C LYS A 163 8.64 -7.42 22.82
N ALA A 164 9.35 -6.83 21.86
CA ALA A 164 9.96 -5.51 22.01
C ALA A 164 8.96 -4.43 21.61
N SER A 165 8.74 -3.46 22.50
CA SER A 165 7.91 -2.28 22.21
C SER A 165 8.52 -1.05 22.88
N GLY A 166 8.47 0.08 22.17
CA GLY A 166 9.05 1.34 22.66
C GLY A 166 9.64 2.18 21.52
N CYS A 167 10.26 3.30 21.90
CA CYS A 167 11.06 4.08 20.96
C CYS A 167 12.40 3.41 20.78
N LEU A 168 12.65 2.89 19.58
CA LEU A 168 13.92 2.27 19.23
C LEU A 168 14.84 3.31 18.59
N LEU A 169 16.10 3.33 19.02
CA LEU A 169 17.12 4.16 18.40
C LEU A 169 17.57 3.51 17.10
N TYR A 170 17.43 4.22 15.98
CA TYR A 170 17.99 3.75 14.71
C TYR A 170 19.51 3.93 14.72
N THR A 171 20.22 2.88 14.38
CA THR A 171 21.68 2.90 14.24
C THR A 171 22.15 3.32 12.85
N SER A 172 21.24 3.45 11.88
CA SER A 172 21.57 3.99 10.56
C SER A 172 21.90 5.47 10.66
N PRO A 173 23.08 5.91 10.20
CA PRO A 173 23.44 7.33 10.21
C PRO A 173 22.48 8.10 9.33
N SER A 174 21.78 9.07 9.90
CA SER A 174 21.00 10.01 9.10
C SER A 174 21.94 11.03 8.42
N PRO A 175 21.51 11.72 7.34
CA PRO A 175 22.31 12.79 6.75
C PRO A 175 22.69 13.90 7.73
N ARG A 176 21.98 14.05 8.85
CA ARG A 176 22.31 14.97 9.93
C ARG A 176 23.45 14.46 10.82
N ASP A 177 23.55 13.15 11.01
CA ASP A 177 24.59 12.53 11.82
C ASP A 177 25.93 12.48 11.11
N MET A 178 25.93 12.54 9.78
CA MET A 178 27.15 12.55 8.95
C MET A 178 27.84 13.95 8.90
N ARG A 179 27.25 14.96 9.53
CA ARG A 179 27.77 16.35 9.56
C ARG A 179 28.47 16.72 10.87
N ARG A 180 28.81 15.75 11.71
CA ARG A 180 29.59 15.97 12.93
C ARG A 180 30.99 15.43 12.78
#